data_18f0a82ce77bef0a9e509153d0a84484
#
_entry.id   18f0a82ce77bef0a9e509153d0a84484
#
_cell.length_a   1.000
_cell.length_b   1.000
_cell.length_c   1.000
_cell.angle_alpha   90.00
_cell.angle_beta   90.00
_cell.angle_gamma   90.00
#
_symmetry.space_group_name_H-M   'P 1'
#
loop_
_entity.id
_entity.type
_entity.pdbx_description
1 polymer ?
#
loop_
_entity_poly.entity_id
_entity_poly.type
_entity_poly.pdbx_seq_one_letter_code
_entity_poly.pdbx_strand_id
1 'polypeptide(L)'
;MTPRYAIKADLSMLHQGLSSQHADNRRIAGREFPMSHHLDTPLAAQNGQLFIDDMYVFSGNDSTVFIMDVNSNITGVHVQPGFHHEARYEFKVHFDGAEFETLTYRVSFEQADAQGRQVMKLHALTGKEAREDSPAGELVLEGRTGEAASAGGVRLWAGRIADPFYIDLSLLAKVNGPVNSGTAIDLSDWQPENAKNSFAGTKVESIVLEVSHQHPQLKPGTRIGVWCATKLATDAGGWRQINRGGYPMMWPIFWPDDTHFTNSANTRHPSKDFEAEGKHIAEHVAAVVAASGTSDDPKGYGLTVVRQLFPDILPYVVGTPATFGFAARNGRTLADNAPEVMLSLVAGTGVNSGLKPSIAEGQRGKNFPYVVPM
;
A
#
# COMPACT_ATOMS: atom_id res chain seq x y z
N MET A 1 -62.72 9.01 -34.39
CA MET A 1 -63.16 9.90 -33.30
C MET A 1 -62.89 9.15 -31.98
N THR A 2 -61.82 9.41 -31.32
CA THR A 2 -61.47 8.82 -30.00
C THR A 2 -60.89 9.91 -29.15
N PRO A 3 -61.41 10.15 -27.95
CA PRO A 3 -60.97 11.29 -27.13
C PRO A 3 -59.65 10.97 -26.38
N ARG A 4 -58.75 11.94 -26.39
CA ARG A 4 -57.55 11.98 -25.59
C ARG A 4 -57.93 12.39 -24.16
N TYR A 5 -57.60 11.60 -23.18
CA TYR A 5 -57.55 12.00 -21.76
C TYR A 5 -56.12 12.38 -21.41
N ALA A 6 -55.92 13.65 -21.08
CA ALA A 6 -54.70 14.16 -20.50
C ALA A 6 -54.82 14.05 -18.98
N ILE A 7 -53.94 13.28 -18.36
CA ILE A 7 -53.76 13.28 -16.89
C ILE A 7 -52.60 14.23 -16.58
N LYS A 8 -52.89 15.36 -15.99
CA LYS A 8 -51.93 16.23 -15.32
C LYS A 8 -51.60 15.59 -13.98
N ALA A 9 -50.39 15.08 -13.84
CA ALA A 9 -49.82 14.71 -12.54
C ALA A 9 -49.24 15.96 -11.90
N ASP A 10 -49.71 16.25 -10.70
CA ASP A 10 -49.26 17.35 -9.85
C ASP A 10 -47.93 16.96 -9.20
N LEU A 11 -46.84 17.68 -9.56
CA LEU A 11 -45.46 17.45 -9.15
C LEU A 11 -45.07 18.21 -7.85
N SER A 12 -46.05 18.69 -7.08
CA SER A 12 -45.80 19.53 -5.91
C SER A 12 -45.59 18.80 -4.57
N MET A 13 -45.69 17.45 -4.53
CA MET A 13 -45.63 16.68 -3.26
C MET A 13 -44.41 15.78 -3.12
N LEU A 14 -43.38 15.91 -3.97
CA LEU A 14 -42.17 15.08 -3.94
C LEU A 14 -40.90 15.84 -3.48
N HIS A 15 -41.03 17.03 -2.93
CA HIS A 15 -39.86 17.85 -2.53
C HIS A 15 -39.71 18.05 -1.00
N GLN A 16 -40.41 17.32 -0.15
CA GLN A 16 -40.31 17.47 1.31
C GLN A 16 -39.91 16.18 2.07
N GLY A 17 -39.31 15.20 1.41
CA GLY A 17 -38.99 13.91 2.04
C GLY A 17 -37.50 13.50 2.08
N LEU A 18 -36.56 14.28 1.53
CA LEU A 18 -35.18 13.86 1.36
C LEU A 18 -34.10 14.74 2.02
N SER A 19 -34.48 15.71 2.86
CA SER A 19 -33.52 16.63 3.49
C SER A 19 -33.22 16.38 4.98
N SER A 20 -33.71 15.28 5.59
CA SER A 20 -33.52 15.08 7.03
C SER A 20 -32.81 13.76 7.44
N GLN A 21 -32.29 12.97 6.49
CA GLN A 21 -31.56 11.74 6.85
C GLN A 21 -30.04 11.78 6.53
N HIS A 22 -29.50 12.89 6.03
CA HIS A 22 -28.05 13.03 5.80
C HIS A 22 -27.33 13.92 6.80
N ALA A 23 -28.00 14.40 7.86
CA ALA A 23 -27.41 15.33 8.82
C ALA A 23 -27.07 14.71 10.19
N ASP A 24 -27.37 13.44 10.46
CA ASP A 24 -27.26 12.90 11.82
C ASP A 24 -26.19 11.81 12.04
N ASN A 25 -25.37 11.49 11.03
CA ASN A 25 -24.24 10.56 11.20
C ASN A 25 -22.87 11.27 11.38
N ARG A 26 -22.85 12.58 11.64
CA ARG A 26 -21.60 13.35 11.86
C ARG A 26 -21.32 13.72 13.33
N ARG A 27 -21.96 13.09 14.29
CA ARG A 27 -21.76 13.42 15.71
C ARG A 27 -21.57 12.18 16.58
N ILE A 28 -20.64 11.31 16.21
CA ILE A 28 -20.05 10.35 17.17
C ILE A 28 -18.53 10.38 16.99
N ALA A 29 -17.85 10.79 18.07
CA ALA A 29 -16.42 10.88 18.27
C ALA A 29 -15.72 12.07 17.57
N GLY A 30 -15.65 13.19 18.28
CA GLY A 30 -14.69 14.25 18.01
C GLY A 30 -13.25 13.80 18.19
N ARG A 31 -12.64 13.44 17.07
CA ARG A 31 -11.23 13.49 16.69
C ARG A 31 -11.22 13.26 15.20
N GLU A 32 -11.26 14.32 14.40
CA GLU A 32 -10.86 14.28 13.02
C GLU A 32 -9.34 14.06 13.00
N PHE A 33 -8.92 12.80 12.98
CA PHE A 33 -7.60 12.47 12.47
C PHE A 33 -7.69 12.63 10.95
N PRO A 34 -6.77 13.37 10.30
CA PRO A 34 -6.65 13.28 8.87
C PRO A 34 -6.30 11.81 8.58
N MET A 35 -7.25 11.09 8.02
CA MET A 35 -7.07 9.69 7.70
C MET A 35 -5.99 9.58 6.64
N SER A 36 -4.92 8.88 6.95
CA SER A 36 -4.08 8.32 5.92
C SER A 36 -4.98 7.50 4.99
N HIS A 37 -4.71 7.51 3.67
CA HIS A 37 -5.55 6.84 2.66
C HIS A 37 -5.53 5.31 2.78
N HIS A 38 -5.60 4.78 4.00
CA HIS A 38 -5.59 3.35 4.27
C HIS A 38 -6.91 2.64 3.92
N LEU A 39 -7.92 3.34 3.39
CA LEU A 39 -9.21 2.75 3.08
C LEU A 39 -9.81 3.38 1.83
N ASP A 40 -9.01 3.53 0.80
CA ASP A 40 -9.36 4.27 -0.40
C ASP A 40 -10.22 3.50 -1.41
N THR A 41 -10.34 2.16 -1.31
CA THR A 41 -11.38 1.44 -2.03
C THR A 41 -12.59 1.16 -1.14
N PRO A 42 -13.83 1.20 -1.66
CA PRO A 42 -15.02 0.92 -0.86
C PRO A 42 -15.01 -0.46 -0.19
N LEU A 43 -14.43 -1.47 -0.84
CA LEU A 43 -14.31 -2.81 -0.25
C LEU A 43 -13.21 -2.86 0.81
N ALA A 44 -12.06 -2.23 0.59
CA ALA A 44 -11.01 -2.12 1.60
C ALA A 44 -11.48 -1.27 2.79
N ALA A 45 -12.26 -0.20 2.55
CA ALA A 45 -12.89 0.61 3.58
C ALA A 45 -13.86 -0.17 4.47
N GLN A 46 -14.42 -1.29 3.99
CA GLN A 46 -15.31 -2.16 4.74
C GLN A 46 -14.61 -3.38 5.33
N ASN A 47 -13.45 -3.76 4.81
CA ASN A 47 -12.70 -4.94 5.23
C ASN A 47 -11.18 -4.70 5.13
N GLY A 48 -10.55 -4.40 6.25
CA GLY A 48 -9.11 -4.16 6.35
C GLY A 48 -8.25 -5.34 5.87
N GLN A 49 -8.75 -6.57 5.88
CA GLN A 49 -8.03 -7.74 5.37
C GLN A 49 -7.70 -7.65 3.87
N LEU A 50 -8.38 -6.78 3.13
CA LEU A 50 -8.14 -6.56 1.70
C LEU A 50 -7.25 -5.34 1.43
N PHE A 51 -6.90 -4.60 2.48
CA PHE A 51 -6.11 -3.39 2.39
C PHE A 51 -4.63 -3.67 2.70
N ILE A 52 -3.75 -3.25 1.78
CA ILE A 52 -2.30 -3.35 1.94
C ILE A 52 -1.80 -2.09 2.66
N ASP A 53 -1.23 -2.28 3.83
CA ASP A 53 -0.65 -1.21 4.63
C ASP A 53 0.78 -0.91 4.20
N ASP A 54 1.59 -1.96 4.04
CA ASP A 54 3.01 -1.83 3.69
C ASP A 54 3.53 -2.98 2.85
N MET A 55 4.59 -2.68 2.08
CA MET A 55 5.41 -3.67 1.37
C MET A 55 6.89 -3.43 1.65
N TYR A 56 7.64 -4.51 1.88
CA TYR A 56 9.08 -4.46 2.07
C TYR A 56 9.77 -5.51 1.18
N VAL A 57 10.94 -5.14 0.64
CA VAL A 57 11.79 -6.04 -0.15
C VAL A 57 13.24 -5.81 0.21
N PHE A 58 13.92 -6.84 0.71
CA PHE A 58 15.31 -6.73 1.17
C PHE A 58 16.04 -8.08 1.11
N SER A 59 17.36 -8.06 1.38
CA SER A 59 18.18 -9.27 1.45
C SER A 59 18.04 -9.94 2.80
N GLY A 60 17.71 -11.23 2.77
CA GLY A 60 17.92 -12.14 3.90
C GLY A 60 19.30 -12.78 3.86
N ASN A 61 19.46 -13.95 4.47
CA ASN A 61 20.70 -14.73 4.43
C ASN A 61 20.69 -15.61 3.17
N ASP A 62 21.45 -15.23 2.14
CA ASP A 62 21.45 -15.86 0.81
C ASP A 62 20.04 -15.98 0.18
N SER A 63 19.21 -14.98 0.41
CA SER A 63 17.81 -14.98 0.03
C SER A 63 17.29 -13.58 -0.23
N THR A 64 16.14 -13.48 -0.92
CA THR A 64 15.34 -12.25 -1.03
C THR A 64 14.09 -12.41 -0.18
N VAL A 65 13.80 -11.40 0.62
CA VAL A 65 12.63 -11.34 1.51
C VAL A 65 11.62 -10.38 0.91
N PHE A 66 10.37 -10.81 0.86
CA PHE A 66 9.20 -10.02 0.49
C PHE A 66 8.24 -10.02 1.67
N ILE A 67 7.79 -8.85 2.10
CA ILE A 67 6.80 -8.72 3.16
C ILE A 67 5.64 -7.87 2.65
N MET A 68 4.43 -8.30 2.96
CA MET A 68 3.19 -7.57 2.73
C MET A 68 2.43 -7.51 4.05
N ASP A 69 2.17 -6.32 4.52
CA ASP A 69 1.36 -6.07 5.70
C ASP A 69 -0.04 -5.61 5.28
N VAL A 70 -1.06 -6.17 5.91
CA VAL A 70 -2.47 -5.87 5.67
C VAL A 70 -3.21 -5.75 7.00
N ASN A 71 -4.42 -5.23 6.96
CA ASN A 71 -5.35 -5.29 8.09
C ASN A 71 -4.86 -4.55 9.35
N SER A 72 -4.34 -3.33 9.17
CA SER A 72 -3.93 -2.50 10.29
C SER A 72 -5.11 -2.08 11.17
N ASN A 73 -4.92 -2.13 12.48
CA ASN A 73 -5.94 -1.69 13.42
C ASN A 73 -5.94 -0.17 13.67
N ILE A 74 -5.08 0.59 13.01
CA ILE A 74 -5.02 2.05 13.19
C ILE A 74 -6.24 2.76 12.61
N THR A 75 -6.85 2.19 11.58
CA THR A 75 -7.99 2.80 10.87
C THR A 75 -9.32 2.66 11.61
N GLY A 76 -9.38 1.83 12.64
CA GLY A 76 -10.62 1.52 13.35
C GLY A 76 -11.63 0.64 12.59
N VAL A 77 -11.32 0.27 11.34
CA VAL A 77 -12.15 -0.63 10.50
C VAL A 77 -11.76 -2.09 10.65
N HIS A 78 -10.78 -2.36 11.45
CA HIS A 78 -10.25 -3.68 11.72
C HIS A 78 -11.26 -4.52 12.54
N VAL A 79 -12.12 -5.21 11.83
CA VAL A 79 -13.24 -5.96 12.46
C VAL A 79 -12.85 -7.41 12.76
N GLN A 80 -12.02 -8.02 11.94
CA GLN A 80 -11.62 -9.42 12.10
C GLN A 80 -10.10 -9.60 11.93
N PRO A 81 -9.46 -10.36 12.84
CA PRO A 81 -8.05 -10.73 12.66
C PRO A 81 -7.89 -11.76 11.54
N GLY A 82 -6.64 -11.92 11.10
CA GLY A 82 -6.28 -12.87 10.07
C GLY A 82 -6.52 -12.36 8.66
N PHE A 83 -6.56 -13.28 7.71
CA PHE A 83 -6.64 -13.02 6.28
C PHE A 83 -8.01 -13.41 5.71
N HIS A 84 -8.45 -12.72 4.66
CA HIS A 84 -9.72 -13.03 4.00
C HIS A 84 -9.62 -14.34 3.21
N HIS A 85 -10.50 -15.28 3.50
CA HIS A 85 -10.42 -16.64 2.93
C HIS A 85 -10.82 -16.71 1.44
N GLU A 86 -11.52 -15.71 0.93
CA GLU A 86 -11.84 -15.59 -0.50
C GLU A 86 -10.92 -14.61 -1.22
N ALA A 87 -9.81 -14.20 -0.59
CA ALA A 87 -8.84 -13.30 -1.21
C ALA A 87 -7.58 -14.04 -1.65
N ARG A 88 -6.87 -13.38 -2.57
CA ARG A 88 -5.50 -13.69 -2.99
C ARG A 88 -4.62 -12.50 -2.65
N TYR A 89 -3.45 -12.81 -2.13
CA TYR A 89 -2.40 -11.84 -1.78
C TYR A 89 -1.21 -12.14 -2.70
N GLU A 90 -0.86 -11.21 -3.57
CA GLU A 90 0.10 -11.47 -4.64
C GLU A 90 1.31 -10.55 -4.53
N PHE A 91 2.52 -11.14 -4.53
CA PHE A 91 3.76 -10.42 -4.83
C PHE A 91 4.04 -10.59 -6.32
N LYS A 92 4.14 -9.50 -7.04
CA LYS A 92 4.35 -9.45 -8.48
C LYS A 92 5.74 -8.94 -8.78
N VAL A 93 6.50 -9.73 -9.53
CA VAL A 93 7.93 -9.50 -9.77
C VAL A 93 8.20 -9.28 -11.26
N HIS A 94 8.71 -8.10 -11.58
CA HIS A 94 9.23 -7.72 -12.88
C HIS A 94 10.74 -7.94 -12.91
N PHE A 95 11.28 -8.30 -14.05
CA PHE A 95 12.72 -8.49 -14.23
C PHE A 95 13.26 -7.48 -15.24
N ASP A 96 14.44 -6.91 -14.95
CA ASP A 96 15.21 -6.03 -15.84
C ASP A 96 14.42 -4.84 -16.42
N GLY A 97 13.45 -4.32 -15.68
CA GLY A 97 12.62 -3.18 -16.10
C GLY A 97 11.52 -3.55 -17.10
N ALA A 98 11.18 -4.83 -17.23
CA ALA A 98 10.05 -5.26 -18.05
C ALA A 98 8.75 -4.58 -17.61
N GLU A 99 7.90 -4.21 -18.57
CA GLU A 99 6.61 -3.56 -18.33
C GLU A 99 5.66 -4.41 -17.46
N PHE A 100 5.75 -5.74 -17.61
CA PHE A 100 4.89 -6.68 -16.90
C PHE A 100 5.68 -7.69 -16.10
N GLU A 101 5.09 -8.15 -15.02
CA GLU A 101 5.60 -9.23 -14.20
C GLU A 101 5.63 -10.56 -14.97
N THR A 102 6.64 -11.37 -14.70
CA THR A 102 6.78 -12.73 -15.22
C THR A 102 6.97 -13.78 -14.12
N LEU A 103 6.88 -13.34 -12.86
CA LEU A 103 6.79 -14.18 -11.67
C LEU A 103 5.78 -13.56 -10.72
N THR A 104 4.82 -14.35 -10.25
CA THR A 104 3.88 -13.97 -9.20
C THR A 104 3.87 -15.04 -8.13
N TYR A 105 4.11 -14.64 -6.90
CA TYR A 105 3.85 -15.47 -5.72
C TYR A 105 2.48 -15.12 -5.18
N ARG A 106 1.60 -16.12 -5.15
CA ARG A 106 0.20 -15.98 -4.74
C ARG A 106 -0.03 -16.73 -3.45
N VAL A 107 -0.39 -16.02 -2.39
CA VAL A 107 -0.78 -16.59 -1.11
C VAL A 107 -2.31 -16.55 -0.98
N SER A 108 -2.88 -17.65 -0.52
CA SER A 108 -4.31 -17.75 -0.19
C SER A 108 -4.49 -18.42 1.16
N PHE A 109 -5.61 -18.16 1.80
CA PHE A 109 -5.93 -18.65 3.14
C PHE A 109 -7.29 -19.35 3.14
N GLU A 110 -7.41 -20.42 3.91
CA GLU A 110 -8.71 -21.04 4.21
C GLU A 110 -9.40 -20.30 5.36
N GLN A 111 -10.63 -20.67 5.65
CA GLN A 111 -11.32 -20.15 6.83
C GLN A 111 -10.55 -20.47 8.11
N ALA A 112 -10.60 -19.55 9.06
CA ALA A 112 -9.96 -19.73 10.36
C ALA A 112 -10.59 -20.90 11.13
N ASP A 113 -9.76 -21.71 11.76
CA ASP A 113 -10.20 -22.74 12.70
C ASP A 113 -10.69 -22.13 14.04
N ALA A 114 -11.15 -22.97 14.96
CA ALA A 114 -11.64 -22.52 16.26
C ALA A 114 -10.58 -21.80 17.13
N GLN A 115 -9.31 -21.92 16.79
CA GLN A 115 -8.18 -21.23 17.41
C GLN A 115 -7.77 -19.97 16.65
N GLY A 116 -8.50 -19.59 15.59
CA GLY A 116 -8.20 -18.45 14.74
C GLY A 116 -7.06 -18.67 13.75
N ARG A 117 -6.56 -19.91 13.58
CA ARG A 117 -5.47 -20.24 12.65
C ARG A 117 -6.05 -20.61 11.29
N GLN A 118 -5.34 -20.24 10.24
CA GLN A 118 -5.73 -20.51 8.86
C GLN A 118 -4.70 -21.39 8.17
N VAL A 119 -5.17 -22.29 7.32
CA VAL A 119 -4.29 -22.94 6.35
C VAL A 119 -3.88 -21.89 5.33
N MET A 120 -2.59 -21.79 5.05
CA MET A 120 -2.03 -20.91 4.03
C MET A 120 -1.41 -21.73 2.91
N LYS A 121 -1.61 -21.31 1.66
CA LYS A 121 -1.08 -21.96 0.46
C LYS A 121 -0.32 -20.93 -0.37
N LEU A 122 0.89 -21.27 -0.76
CA LEU A 122 1.72 -20.48 -1.67
C LEU A 122 1.76 -21.14 -3.04
N HIS A 123 1.36 -20.40 -4.07
CA HIS A 123 1.50 -20.80 -5.47
C HIS A 123 2.47 -19.86 -6.18
N ALA A 124 3.22 -20.40 -7.12
CA ALA A 124 4.04 -19.65 -8.07
C ALA A 124 3.42 -19.69 -9.47
N LEU A 125 3.38 -18.54 -10.13
CA LEU A 125 2.95 -18.39 -11.51
C LEU A 125 4.10 -17.75 -12.30
N THR A 126 4.43 -18.31 -13.45
CA THR A 126 5.59 -17.88 -14.24
C THR A 126 5.21 -17.52 -15.66
N GLY A 127 6.03 -16.71 -16.31
CA GLY A 127 5.83 -16.30 -17.69
C GLY A 127 4.51 -15.54 -17.88
N LYS A 128 3.70 -15.96 -18.84
CA LYS A 128 2.41 -15.29 -19.12
C LYS A 128 1.38 -15.49 -18.02
N GLU A 129 1.40 -16.64 -17.34
CA GLU A 129 0.46 -16.94 -16.26
C GLU A 129 0.63 -16.01 -15.05
N ALA A 130 1.82 -15.42 -14.86
CA ALA A 130 2.07 -14.50 -13.76
C ALA A 130 1.09 -13.29 -13.76
N ARG A 131 0.49 -12.97 -14.89
CA ARG A 131 -0.48 -11.87 -15.08
C ARG A 131 -1.94 -12.32 -15.07
N GLU A 132 -2.16 -13.63 -15.10
CA GLU A 132 -3.50 -14.18 -15.27
C GLU A 132 -4.13 -14.53 -13.92
N ASP A 133 -5.44 -14.35 -13.84
CA ASP A 133 -6.21 -14.67 -12.63
C ASP A 133 -6.76 -16.09 -12.64
N SER A 134 -6.99 -16.67 -13.83
CA SER A 134 -7.59 -18.01 -13.96
C SER A 134 -6.69 -19.16 -13.50
N PRO A 135 -5.36 -19.21 -13.81
CA PRO A 135 -4.51 -20.29 -13.34
C PRO A 135 -4.36 -20.25 -11.80
N ALA A 136 -4.38 -21.42 -11.19
CA ALA A 136 -4.04 -21.53 -9.78
C ALA A 136 -2.54 -21.26 -9.54
N GLY A 137 -1.69 -21.66 -10.48
CA GLY A 137 -0.24 -21.69 -10.36
C GLY A 137 0.25 -23.02 -9.79
N GLU A 138 1.57 -23.20 -9.76
CA GLU A 138 2.21 -24.34 -9.12
C GLU A 138 2.17 -24.19 -7.60
N LEU A 139 1.65 -25.19 -6.88
CA LEU A 139 1.69 -25.22 -5.41
C LEU A 139 3.14 -25.42 -4.95
N VAL A 140 3.71 -24.38 -4.33
CA VAL A 140 5.08 -24.39 -3.80
C VAL A 140 5.13 -25.01 -2.41
N LEU A 141 4.22 -24.57 -1.52
CA LEU A 141 4.13 -25.09 -0.16
C LEU A 141 2.75 -24.80 0.46
N GLU A 142 2.45 -25.55 1.51
CA GLU A 142 1.28 -25.35 2.38
C GLU A 142 1.75 -25.29 3.84
N GLY A 143 1.07 -24.50 4.66
CA GLY A 143 1.37 -24.35 6.08
C GLY A 143 0.19 -23.77 6.86
N ARG A 144 0.46 -23.30 8.06
CA ARG A 144 -0.54 -22.65 8.93
C ARG A 144 -0.05 -21.29 9.40
N THR A 145 -0.97 -20.35 9.56
CA THR A 145 -0.65 -19.04 10.16
C THR A 145 -0.04 -19.22 11.55
N GLY A 146 0.92 -18.36 11.89
CA GLY A 146 1.70 -18.41 13.13
C GLY A 146 2.88 -19.39 13.09
N GLU A 147 2.99 -20.24 12.06
CA GLU A 147 4.06 -21.24 11.91
C GLU A 147 4.85 -21.00 10.61
N ALA A 148 6.17 -21.24 10.66
CA ALA A 148 7.01 -21.18 9.46
C ALA A 148 6.86 -22.47 8.65
N ALA A 149 6.53 -22.36 7.35
CA ALA A 149 6.55 -23.45 6.40
C ALA A 149 7.71 -23.28 5.41
N SER A 150 8.29 -24.36 4.91
CA SER A 150 9.39 -24.30 3.95
C SER A 150 9.40 -25.48 2.99
N ALA A 151 9.68 -25.19 1.71
CA ALA A 151 9.89 -26.18 0.66
C ALA A 151 10.76 -25.59 -0.46
N GLY A 152 11.65 -26.39 -1.06
CA GLY A 152 12.37 -26.02 -2.28
C GLY A 152 13.17 -24.71 -2.22
N GLY A 153 13.69 -24.31 -1.05
CA GLY A 153 14.39 -23.03 -0.90
C GLY A 153 13.48 -21.82 -0.72
N VAL A 154 12.19 -22.05 -0.51
CA VAL A 154 11.19 -21.02 -0.19
C VAL A 154 10.71 -21.22 1.25
N ARG A 155 10.53 -20.12 1.98
CA ARG A 155 9.96 -20.09 3.33
C ARG A 155 8.79 -19.11 3.35
N LEU A 156 7.72 -19.49 4.01
CA LEU A 156 6.53 -18.65 4.21
C LEU A 156 6.16 -18.64 5.69
N TRP A 157 5.85 -17.47 6.18
CA TRP A 157 5.19 -17.26 7.46
C TRP A 157 4.08 -16.23 7.27
N ALA A 158 2.96 -16.40 7.94
CA ALA A 158 1.92 -15.39 7.97
C ALA A 158 1.24 -15.35 9.35
N GLY A 159 0.85 -14.15 9.79
CA GLY A 159 0.17 -13.97 11.07
C GLY A 159 0.20 -12.53 11.56
N ARG A 160 -0.33 -12.33 12.76
CA ARG A 160 -0.38 -11.02 13.41
C ARG A 160 0.96 -10.64 13.98
N ILE A 161 1.35 -9.38 13.76
CA ILE A 161 2.60 -8.79 14.25
C ILE A 161 2.38 -7.43 14.90
N ALA A 162 3.34 -6.99 15.71
CA ALA A 162 3.51 -5.60 16.05
C ALA A 162 3.98 -4.84 14.80
N ASP A 163 3.28 -3.78 14.43
CA ASP A 163 3.51 -3.02 13.21
C ASP A 163 4.89 -2.33 13.24
N PRO A 164 5.82 -2.63 12.32
CA PRO A 164 7.14 -2.01 12.27
C PRO A 164 7.13 -0.61 11.63
N PHE A 165 6.02 -0.19 11.02
CA PHE A 165 5.90 1.12 10.41
C PHE A 165 5.88 2.24 11.45
N TYR A 166 6.42 3.40 11.10
CA TYR A 166 6.42 4.57 11.97
C TYR A 166 6.33 5.87 11.18
N ILE A 167 5.49 6.77 11.64
CA ILE A 167 5.30 8.14 11.15
C ILE A 167 4.61 8.96 12.25
N ASP A 168 4.83 10.27 12.25
CA ASP A 168 3.98 11.20 12.97
C ASP A 168 2.90 11.74 12.02
N LEU A 169 1.64 11.38 12.26
CA LEU A 169 0.50 11.80 11.42
C LEU A 169 0.25 13.31 11.46
N SER A 170 0.73 14.00 12.50
CA SER A 170 0.62 15.47 12.53
C SER A 170 1.56 16.14 11.53
N LEU A 171 2.75 15.57 11.31
CA LEU A 171 3.64 16.01 10.23
C LEU A 171 3.04 15.71 8.85
N LEU A 172 2.48 14.52 8.67
CA LEU A 172 1.80 14.18 7.42
C LEU A 172 0.68 15.18 7.11
N ALA A 173 -0.15 15.52 8.09
CA ALA A 173 -1.23 16.48 7.92
C ALA A 173 -0.74 17.90 7.53
N LYS A 174 0.41 18.34 8.07
CA LYS A 174 1.03 19.62 7.70
C LYS A 174 1.50 19.67 6.25
N VAL A 175 1.82 18.52 5.66
CA VAL A 175 2.22 18.40 4.26
C VAL A 175 1.01 18.20 3.35
N ASN A 176 0.07 17.36 3.73
CA ASN A 176 -1.07 16.97 2.89
C ASN A 176 -1.99 18.16 2.53
N GLY A 177 -2.29 19.03 3.47
CA GLY A 177 -3.09 20.23 3.19
C GLY A 177 -2.49 21.09 2.08
N PRO A 178 -1.23 21.52 2.19
CA PRO A 178 -0.50 22.21 1.12
C PRO A 178 -0.44 21.45 -0.21
N VAL A 179 -0.22 20.14 -0.22
CA VAL A 179 -0.18 19.34 -1.45
C VAL A 179 -1.53 19.41 -2.16
N ASN A 180 -2.64 19.25 -1.43
CA ASN A 180 -3.98 19.34 -2.01
C ASN A 180 -4.32 20.72 -2.57
N SER A 181 -3.90 21.76 -1.88
CA SER A 181 -4.23 23.15 -2.25
C SER A 181 -3.20 23.79 -3.16
N GLY A 182 -2.06 23.14 -3.45
CA GLY A 182 -0.97 23.72 -4.21
C GLY A 182 -0.32 24.94 -3.52
N THR A 183 -0.30 24.96 -2.19
CA THR A 183 0.25 26.06 -1.38
C THR A 183 1.62 25.70 -0.79
N ALA A 184 2.28 26.67 -0.16
CA ALA A 184 3.56 26.44 0.50
C ALA A 184 3.42 25.51 1.69
N ILE A 185 4.36 24.56 1.84
CA ILE A 185 4.50 23.76 3.04
C ILE A 185 5.22 24.61 4.09
N ASP A 186 4.54 24.89 5.21
CA ASP A 186 5.10 25.59 6.35
C ASP A 186 5.33 24.62 7.51
N LEU A 187 6.61 24.36 7.81
CA LEU A 187 7.06 23.55 8.93
C LEU A 187 7.77 24.39 10.01
N SER A 188 7.60 25.72 10.03
CA SER A 188 8.28 26.62 10.96
C SER A 188 7.94 26.34 12.43
N ASP A 189 6.76 25.80 12.70
CA ASP A 189 6.29 25.40 14.02
C ASP A 189 6.50 23.89 14.31
N TRP A 190 7.03 23.12 13.35
CA TRP A 190 7.35 21.73 13.53
C TRP A 190 8.62 21.56 14.35
N GLN A 191 8.52 20.78 15.44
CA GLN A 191 9.61 20.48 16.33
C GLN A 191 9.92 18.97 16.30
N PRO A 192 10.92 18.54 15.52
CA PRO A 192 11.26 17.13 15.33
C PRO A 192 11.54 16.38 16.63
N GLU A 193 12.07 17.06 17.66
CA GLU A 193 12.35 16.50 18.99
C GLU A 193 11.08 16.07 19.75
N ASN A 194 9.92 16.61 19.38
CA ASN A 194 8.62 16.29 19.96
C ASN A 194 7.82 15.26 19.12
N ALA A 195 8.38 14.78 18.02
CA ALA A 195 7.73 13.82 17.13
C ALA A 195 7.34 12.53 17.85
N LYS A 196 6.17 12.01 17.51
CA LYS A 196 5.63 10.79 18.11
C LYS A 196 5.30 9.78 17.00
N ASN A 197 5.69 8.53 17.20
CA ASN A 197 5.21 7.47 16.33
C ASN A 197 3.70 7.26 16.55
N SER A 198 2.88 7.67 15.58
CA SER A 198 1.42 7.50 15.62
C SER A 198 1.00 6.05 15.49
N PHE A 199 1.90 5.16 15.03
CA PHE A 199 1.69 3.72 14.88
C PHE A 199 2.23 2.92 16.08
N ALA A 200 2.65 3.59 17.16
CA ALA A 200 3.10 2.91 18.36
C ALA A 200 1.97 2.04 18.94
N GLY A 201 2.19 0.72 19.01
CA GLY A 201 1.22 -0.24 19.50
C GLY A 201 0.17 -0.69 18.48
N THR A 202 0.27 -0.27 17.22
CA THR A 202 -0.56 -0.82 16.15
C THR A 202 -0.17 -2.26 15.81
N LYS A 203 -1.10 -2.96 15.19
CA LYS A 203 -0.99 -4.37 14.80
C LYS A 203 -1.44 -4.52 13.37
N VAL A 204 -0.75 -5.38 12.64
CA VAL A 204 -1.07 -5.74 11.26
C VAL A 204 -1.03 -7.26 11.10
N GLU A 205 -1.64 -7.76 10.05
CA GLU A 205 -1.42 -9.13 9.59
C GLU A 205 -0.31 -9.08 8.53
N SER A 206 0.72 -9.88 8.70
CA SER A 206 1.90 -9.89 7.83
C SER A 206 2.05 -11.20 7.09
N ILE A 207 2.41 -11.15 5.81
CA ILE A 207 2.82 -12.27 4.98
C ILE A 207 4.30 -12.09 4.70
N VAL A 208 5.13 -13.00 5.18
CA VAL A 208 6.59 -12.98 4.99
C VAL A 208 6.99 -14.14 4.11
N LEU A 209 7.45 -13.82 2.91
CA LEU A 209 7.99 -14.77 1.94
C LEU A 209 9.50 -14.57 1.81
N GLU A 210 10.26 -15.62 1.97
CA GLU A 210 11.71 -15.65 1.75
C GLU A 210 12.06 -16.67 0.67
N VAL A 211 12.78 -16.22 -0.36
CA VAL A 211 13.16 -17.04 -1.51
C VAL A 211 14.69 -17.09 -1.61
N SER A 212 15.25 -18.30 -1.58
CA SER A 212 16.71 -18.52 -1.71
C SER A 212 17.25 -17.96 -3.03
N HIS A 213 18.48 -17.43 -3.02
CA HIS A 213 19.21 -17.02 -4.20
C HIS A 213 19.60 -18.17 -5.14
N GLN A 214 19.32 -19.42 -4.75
CA GLN A 214 19.40 -20.58 -5.66
C GLN A 214 18.21 -20.63 -6.64
N HIS A 215 17.15 -19.85 -6.41
CA HIS A 215 16.04 -19.72 -7.35
C HIS A 215 16.55 -19.22 -8.72
N PRO A 216 16.15 -19.85 -9.84
CA PRO A 216 16.75 -19.59 -11.16
C PRO A 216 16.64 -18.11 -11.59
N GLN A 217 15.60 -17.40 -11.19
CA GLN A 217 15.33 -16.01 -11.57
C GLN A 217 15.73 -14.98 -10.50
N LEU A 218 15.96 -15.36 -9.23
CA LEU A 218 16.28 -14.45 -8.12
C LEU A 218 17.74 -14.59 -7.67
N LYS A 219 18.67 -14.61 -8.63
CA LYS A 219 20.11 -14.68 -8.36
C LYS A 219 20.66 -13.31 -7.97
N PRO A 220 21.71 -13.24 -7.13
CA PRO A 220 22.41 -12.00 -6.83
C PRO A 220 22.79 -11.22 -8.10
N GLY A 221 22.54 -9.92 -8.09
CA GLY A 221 22.75 -9.02 -9.23
C GLY A 221 21.54 -8.90 -10.18
N THR A 222 20.52 -9.76 -10.08
CA THR A 222 19.29 -9.61 -10.87
C THR A 222 18.55 -8.35 -10.46
N ARG A 223 18.15 -7.53 -11.43
CA ARG A 223 17.34 -6.34 -11.20
C ARG A 223 15.87 -6.72 -11.23
N ILE A 224 15.17 -6.47 -10.15
CA ILE A 224 13.72 -6.71 -10.07
C ILE A 224 12.96 -5.44 -9.72
N GLY A 225 11.69 -5.41 -10.11
CA GLY A 225 10.70 -4.46 -9.62
C GLY A 225 9.57 -5.25 -8.94
N VAL A 226 9.12 -4.81 -7.79
CA VAL A 226 8.11 -5.53 -7.00
C VAL A 226 6.96 -4.62 -6.66
N TRP A 227 5.77 -5.15 -6.81
CA TRP A 227 4.55 -4.58 -6.25
C TRP A 227 3.67 -5.71 -5.72
N CYS A 228 2.70 -5.37 -4.91
CA CYS A 228 1.79 -6.35 -4.34
C CYS A 228 0.33 -5.95 -4.60
N ALA A 229 -0.54 -6.95 -4.58
CA ALA A 229 -1.97 -6.76 -4.79
C ALA A 229 -2.80 -7.71 -3.93
N THR A 230 -3.97 -7.23 -3.50
CA THR A 230 -5.05 -8.08 -3.02
C THR A 230 -6.12 -8.21 -4.08
N LYS A 231 -6.64 -9.42 -4.24
CA LYS A 231 -7.73 -9.73 -5.16
C LYS A 231 -8.81 -10.50 -4.44
N LEU A 232 -10.06 -10.21 -4.75
CA LEU A 232 -11.22 -10.87 -4.18
C LEU A 232 -11.95 -11.68 -5.25
N ALA A 233 -12.43 -12.86 -4.89
CA ALA A 233 -13.32 -13.65 -5.74
C ALA A 233 -14.63 -12.89 -5.97
N THR A 234 -15.24 -13.03 -7.15
CA THR A 234 -16.51 -12.40 -7.49
C THR A 234 -17.62 -13.42 -7.64
N ASP A 235 -18.86 -13.05 -7.30
CA ASP A 235 -20.03 -13.93 -7.42
C ASP A 235 -20.28 -14.40 -8.87
N ALA A 236 -19.86 -13.59 -9.85
CA ALA A 236 -19.94 -13.94 -11.28
C ALA A 236 -18.85 -14.92 -11.73
N GLY A 237 -17.97 -15.32 -10.82
CA GLY A 237 -16.74 -16.06 -11.10
C GLY A 237 -15.59 -15.13 -11.51
N GLY A 238 -14.37 -15.57 -11.26
CA GLY A 238 -13.14 -14.78 -11.51
C GLY A 238 -12.72 -13.94 -10.30
N TRP A 239 -11.79 -13.01 -10.55
CA TRP A 239 -11.11 -12.24 -9.51
C TRP A 239 -11.09 -10.76 -9.86
N ARG A 240 -11.21 -9.93 -8.85
CA ARG A 240 -11.10 -8.48 -8.98
C ARG A 240 -9.98 -7.98 -8.08
N GLN A 241 -9.07 -7.19 -8.62
CA GLN A 241 -8.06 -6.48 -7.82
C GLN A 241 -8.78 -5.40 -6.99
N ILE A 242 -8.48 -5.40 -5.70
CA ILE A 242 -9.11 -4.49 -4.73
C ILE A 242 -8.13 -3.41 -4.31
N ASN A 243 -6.88 -3.80 -4.02
CA ASN A 243 -5.85 -2.88 -3.54
C ASN A 243 -4.49 -3.28 -4.10
N ARG A 244 -3.55 -2.35 -4.12
CA ARG A 244 -2.16 -2.59 -4.47
C ARG A 244 -1.21 -1.67 -3.73
N GLY A 245 0.06 -2.09 -3.62
CA GLY A 245 1.14 -1.30 -3.08
C GLY A 245 2.43 -1.54 -3.84
N GLY A 246 3.18 -0.47 -4.05
CA GLY A 246 4.53 -0.48 -4.63
C GLY A 246 5.46 0.38 -3.78
N TYR A 247 5.62 1.65 -4.10
CA TYR A 247 6.35 2.60 -3.26
C TYR A 247 5.59 2.90 -1.97
N PRO A 248 6.28 2.94 -0.81
CA PRO A 248 5.66 3.34 0.45
C PRO A 248 5.14 4.78 0.37
N MET A 249 4.00 5.03 0.99
CA MET A 249 3.42 6.37 1.13
C MET A 249 3.14 7.13 -0.19
N MET A 250 3.10 6.41 -1.34
CA MET A 250 2.89 7.04 -2.65
C MET A 250 1.58 7.83 -2.67
N TRP A 251 0.46 7.17 -2.42
CA TRP A 251 -0.86 7.78 -2.53
C TRP A 251 -1.16 8.75 -1.38
N PRO A 252 -0.88 8.43 -0.10
CA PRO A 252 -1.13 9.34 1.01
C PRO A 252 -0.42 10.69 0.92
N ILE A 253 0.73 10.76 0.25
CA ILE A 253 1.52 12.00 0.16
C ILE A 253 1.27 12.75 -1.14
N PHE A 254 1.25 12.04 -2.28
CA PHE A 254 1.19 12.70 -3.59
C PHE A 254 -0.22 12.91 -4.10
N TRP A 255 -1.21 12.24 -3.51
CA TRP A 255 -2.64 12.39 -3.83
C TRP A 255 -3.52 12.29 -2.58
N PRO A 256 -3.36 13.16 -1.58
CA PRO A 256 -3.88 12.92 -0.24
C PRO A 256 -5.40 12.93 -0.08
N ASP A 257 -6.16 13.64 -0.93
CA ASP A 257 -7.62 13.79 -0.75
C ASP A 257 -8.48 13.24 -1.89
N ASP A 258 -7.87 12.66 -2.92
CA ASP A 258 -8.61 12.14 -4.05
C ASP A 258 -8.82 10.63 -3.98
N THR A 259 -9.79 10.20 -3.17
CA THR A 259 -10.18 8.80 -3.05
C THR A 259 -10.67 8.20 -4.38
N HIS A 260 -11.12 9.02 -5.33
CA HIS A 260 -11.54 8.53 -6.65
C HIS A 260 -10.34 8.06 -7.47
N PHE A 261 -9.27 8.84 -7.53
CA PHE A 261 -8.07 8.47 -8.28
C PHE A 261 -7.30 7.35 -7.59
N THR A 262 -7.15 7.37 -6.29
CA THR A 262 -6.52 6.29 -5.53
C THR A 262 -7.29 4.99 -5.69
N ASN A 263 -8.61 5.01 -5.68
CA ASN A 263 -9.44 3.85 -6.00
C ASN A 263 -9.17 3.32 -7.42
N SER A 264 -9.04 4.20 -8.41
CA SER A 264 -8.74 3.84 -9.78
C SER A 264 -7.35 3.19 -9.89
N ALA A 265 -6.33 3.77 -9.23
CA ALA A 265 -4.98 3.22 -9.19
C ALA A 265 -4.95 1.84 -8.55
N ASN A 266 -5.64 1.63 -7.44
CA ASN A 266 -5.70 0.36 -6.72
C ASN A 266 -6.28 -0.79 -7.54
N THR A 267 -7.15 -0.51 -8.49
CA THR A 267 -7.79 -1.54 -9.34
C THR A 267 -7.11 -1.73 -10.70
N ARG A 268 -5.98 -1.03 -10.94
CA ARG A 268 -5.30 -0.97 -12.23
C ARG A 268 -3.86 -1.52 -12.13
N HIS A 269 -3.34 -2.05 -13.23
CA HIS A 269 -1.93 -2.44 -13.32
C HIS A 269 -1.01 -1.20 -13.30
N PRO A 270 0.14 -1.21 -12.61
CA PRO A 270 1.05 -0.06 -12.48
C PRO A 270 1.57 0.51 -13.80
N SER A 271 1.65 -0.28 -14.88
CA SER A 271 2.09 0.20 -16.20
C SER A 271 1.25 1.38 -16.74
N LYS A 272 0.08 1.61 -16.17
CA LYS A 272 -0.83 2.69 -16.57
C LYS A 272 -0.73 3.95 -15.70
N ASP A 273 0.08 3.93 -14.66
CA ASP A 273 0.14 5.03 -13.68
C ASP A 273 0.58 6.34 -14.29
N PHE A 274 1.64 6.32 -15.11
CA PHE A 274 2.16 7.53 -15.73
C PHE A 274 1.13 8.17 -16.68
N GLU A 275 0.43 7.34 -17.46
CA GLU A 275 -0.63 7.79 -18.38
C GLU A 275 -1.82 8.38 -17.61
N ALA A 276 -2.23 7.73 -16.53
CA ALA A 276 -3.43 8.08 -15.81
C ALA A 276 -3.23 9.27 -14.85
N GLU A 277 -2.22 9.22 -13.98
CA GLU A 277 -2.03 10.19 -12.89
C GLU A 277 -0.75 11.03 -13.02
N GLY A 278 0.18 10.64 -13.88
CA GLY A 278 1.52 11.27 -13.93
C GLY A 278 1.50 12.78 -14.11
N LYS A 279 0.61 13.29 -14.97
CA LYS A 279 0.47 14.73 -15.20
C LYS A 279 -0.04 15.45 -13.95
N HIS A 280 -1.08 14.91 -13.30
CA HIS A 280 -1.70 15.54 -12.13
C HIS A 280 -0.74 15.59 -10.95
N ILE A 281 -0.05 14.48 -10.67
CA ILE A 281 0.93 14.44 -9.58
C ILE A 281 2.10 15.40 -9.87
N ALA A 282 2.58 15.45 -11.11
CA ALA A 282 3.63 16.41 -11.48
C ALA A 282 3.19 17.86 -11.28
N GLU A 283 1.96 18.20 -11.60
CA GLU A 283 1.38 19.53 -11.41
C GLU A 283 1.24 19.89 -9.92
N HIS A 284 0.77 18.94 -9.08
CA HIS A 284 0.68 19.13 -7.62
C HIS A 284 2.06 19.37 -6.99
N VAL A 285 3.04 18.52 -7.30
CA VAL A 285 4.42 18.70 -6.82
C VAL A 285 4.99 20.03 -7.29
N ALA A 286 4.80 20.40 -8.57
CA ALA A 286 5.26 21.66 -9.11
C ALA A 286 4.64 22.87 -8.41
N ALA A 287 3.33 22.83 -8.10
CA ALA A 287 2.64 23.89 -7.39
C ALA A 287 3.21 24.09 -5.97
N VAL A 288 3.40 22.99 -5.23
CA VAL A 288 3.94 23.02 -3.86
C VAL A 288 5.36 23.60 -3.83
N VAL A 289 6.27 23.08 -4.69
CA VAL A 289 7.67 23.54 -4.68
C VAL A 289 7.82 24.96 -5.21
N ALA A 290 6.92 25.40 -6.10
CA ALA A 290 6.85 26.80 -6.54
C ALA A 290 6.41 27.71 -5.41
N ALA A 291 5.32 27.36 -4.72
CA ALA A 291 4.79 28.14 -3.59
C ALA A 291 5.78 28.17 -2.42
N SER A 292 6.50 27.09 -2.16
CA SER A 292 7.52 26.98 -1.11
C SER A 292 8.87 27.61 -1.48
N GLY A 293 9.09 27.94 -2.77
CA GLY A 293 10.40 28.45 -3.25
C GLY A 293 11.53 27.45 -3.14
N THR A 294 11.23 26.15 -3.22
CA THR A 294 12.22 25.06 -3.04
C THR A 294 12.78 24.51 -4.37
N SER A 295 12.34 25.06 -5.51
CA SER A 295 12.83 24.68 -6.82
C SER A 295 12.89 25.87 -7.76
N ASP A 296 14.00 26.04 -8.49
CA ASP A 296 14.16 27.05 -9.56
C ASP A 296 13.41 26.64 -10.84
N ASP A 297 13.13 25.34 -11.03
CA ASP A 297 12.32 24.78 -12.11
C ASP A 297 11.23 23.87 -11.53
N PRO A 298 10.14 24.41 -11.00
CA PRO A 298 9.08 23.63 -10.37
C PRO A 298 8.45 22.58 -11.30
N LYS A 299 8.25 22.91 -12.58
CA LYS A 299 7.64 21.98 -13.56
C LYS A 299 8.57 20.83 -13.88
N GLY A 300 9.85 21.11 -14.13
CA GLY A 300 10.87 20.09 -14.35
C GLY A 300 11.07 19.20 -13.13
N TYR A 301 11.01 19.78 -11.92
CA TYR A 301 11.07 19.05 -10.67
C TYR A 301 9.88 18.09 -10.52
N GLY A 302 8.64 18.56 -10.70
CA GLY A 302 7.44 17.71 -10.61
C GLY A 302 7.49 16.53 -11.58
N LEU A 303 7.90 16.77 -12.85
CA LEU A 303 8.11 15.71 -13.84
C LEU A 303 9.20 14.72 -13.42
N THR A 304 10.27 15.21 -12.81
CA THR A 304 11.37 14.36 -12.31
C THR A 304 10.90 13.45 -11.19
N VAL A 305 10.15 13.98 -10.22
CA VAL A 305 9.58 13.20 -9.13
C VAL A 305 8.67 12.09 -9.66
N VAL A 306 7.74 12.40 -10.57
CA VAL A 306 6.84 11.40 -11.15
C VAL A 306 7.61 10.31 -11.89
N ARG A 307 8.63 10.67 -12.69
CA ARG A 307 9.47 9.68 -13.39
C ARG A 307 10.26 8.77 -12.45
N GLN A 308 10.50 9.21 -11.22
CA GLN A 308 11.18 8.41 -10.20
C GLN A 308 10.23 7.45 -9.48
N LEU A 309 8.94 7.78 -9.43
CA LEU A 309 7.94 7.03 -8.66
C LEU A 309 7.01 6.19 -9.53
N PHE A 310 6.89 6.48 -10.83
CA PHE A 310 6.05 5.72 -11.74
C PHE A 310 6.85 4.91 -12.78
N PRO A 311 6.37 3.71 -13.08
CA PRO A 311 5.23 3.02 -12.45
C PRO A 311 5.47 2.74 -10.97
N ASP A 312 4.40 2.67 -10.17
CA ASP A 312 4.44 2.41 -8.72
C ASP A 312 4.88 0.95 -8.44
N ILE A 313 6.17 0.72 -8.65
CA ILE A 313 6.87 -0.58 -8.56
C ILE A 313 8.19 -0.34 -7.84
N LEU A 314 8.40 -0.97 -6.70
CA LEU A 314 9.61 -0.83 -5.89
C LEU A 314 10.80 -1.54 -6.55
N PRO A 315 11.86 -0.84 -6.99
CA PRO A 315 13.02 -1.47 -7.59
C PRO A 315 13.92 -2.12 -6.53
N TYR A 316 14.52 -3.25 -6.87
CA TYR A 316 15.51 -3.91 -6.02
C TYR A 316 16.54 -4.69 -6.86
N VAL A 317 17.80 -4.67 -6.42
CA VAL A 317 18.86 -5.52 -6.96
C VAL A 317 19.11 -6.66 -5.99
N VAL A 318 18.75 -7.87 -6.40
CA VAL A 318 18.83 -9.09 -5.59
C VAL A 318 20.22 -9.29 -4.99
N GLY A 319 20.28 -9.62 -3.71
CA GLY A 319 21.53 -9.90 -2.99
C GLY A 319 22.32 -8.66 -2.59
N THR A 320 21.79 -7.45 -2.81
CA THR A 320 22.40 -6.22 -2.33
C THR A 320 21.71 -5.72 -1.06
N PRO A 321 22.37 -4.90 -0.23
CA PRO A 321 21.71 -4.21 0.86
C PRO A 321 20.56 -3.35 0.36
N ALA A 322 19.38 -3.55 0.94
CA ALA A 322 18.24 -2.70 0.62
C ALA A 322 18.38 -1.33 1.30
N THR A 323 17.92 -0.29 0.62
CA THR A 323 17.84 1.08 1.13
C THR A 323 16.73 1.84 0.45
N PHE A 324 15.94 2.56 1.24
CA PHE A 324 14.96 3.51 0.73
C PHE A 324 15.39 4.92 1.14
N GLY A 325 16.04 5.62 0.22
CA GLY A 325 16.63 6.93 0.48
C GLY A 325 16.42 7.91 -0.66
N PHE A 326 16.86 9.17 -0.46
CA PHE A 326 16.74 10.23 -1.45
C PHE A 326 17.52 9.95 -2.72
N ALA A 327 18.78 9.57 -2.55
CA ALA A 327 19.70 9.36 -3.66
C ALA A 327 19.47 8.04 -4.40
N ALA A 328 18.96 7.04 -3.69
CA ALA A 328 18.72 5.71 -4.24
C ALA A 328 17.56 5.02 -3.54
N ARG A 329 16.76 4.36 -4.34
CA ARG A 329 15.72 3.42 -3.90
C ARG A 329 16.09 2.04 -4.44
N ASN A 330 16.39 1.14 -3.54
CA ASN A 330 16.83 -0.22 -3.83
C ASN A 330 16.24 -1.16 -2.79
N GLY A 331 14.96 -1.48 -2.96
CA GLY A 331 14.18 -2.16 -1.94
C GLY A 331 13.81 -1.26 -0.76
N ARG A 332 13.31 -1.89 0.29
CA ARG A 332 12.93 -1.26 1.55
C ARG A 332 13.07 -2.26 2.68
N THR A 333 13.77 -1.90 3.74
CA THR A 333 13.83 -2.66 4.98
C THR A 333 12.75 -2.21 5.95
N LEU A 334 12.48 -3.01 6.98
CA LEU A 334 11.62 -2.64 8.10
C LEU A 334 12.16 -1.46 8.94
N ALA A 335 13.40 -1.03 8.67
CA ALA A 335 14.06 0.06 9.39
C ALA A 335 14.06 1.39 8.63
N ASP A 336 13.77 1.38 7.34
CA ASP A 336 13.86 2.59 6.51
C ASP A 336 12.79 3.62 6.90
N ASN A 337 13.21 4.87 7.08
CA ASN A 337 12.30 6.00 7.28
C ASN A 337 11.73 6.47 5.93
N ALA A 338 10.94 5.61 5.33
CA ALA A 338 10.33 5.89 4.02
C ALA A 338 9.42 7.14 4.04
N PRO A 339 8.62 7.40 5.09
CA PRO A 339 7.84 8.64 5.17
C PRO A 339 8.69 9.91 5.03
N GLU A 340 9.83 10.00 5.72
CA GLU A 340 10.72 11.15 5.64
C GLU A 340 11.24 11.40 4.23
N VAL A 341 11.60 10.33 3.51
CA VAL A 341 12.04 10.40 2.12
C VAL A 341 10.93 10.91 1.20
N MET A 342 9.73 10.36 1.33
CA MET A 342 8.60 10.71 0.46
C MET A 342 8.07 12.11 0.75
N LEU A 343 8.00 12.53 2.03
CA LEU A 343 7.66 13.90 2.42
C LEU A 343 8.65 14.91 1.86
N SER A 344 9.94 14.58 1.89
CA SER A 344 10.96 15.48 1.36
C SER A 344 10.93 15.56 -0.16
N LEU A 345 10.57 14.47 -0.87
CA LEU A 345 10.37 14.51 -2.32
C LEU A 345 9.23 15.45 -2.72
N VAL A 346 8.10 15.41 -2.03
CA VAL A 346 6.97 16.31 -2.36
C VAL A 346 7.28 17.76 -1.99
N ALA A 347 8.04 17.98 -0.92
CA ALA A 347 8.43 19.33 -0.46
C ALA A 347 9.55 19.97 -1.30
N GLY A 348 10.31 19.19 -2.08
CA GLY A 348 11.48 19.67 -2.81
C GLY A 348 12.64 20.10 -1.91
N THR A 349 12.61 19.70 -0.63
CA THR A 349 13.63 20.01 0.38
C THR A 349 13.64 18.95 1.47
N GLY A 350 14.72 18.86 2.26
CA GLY A 350 14.81 17.91 3.36
C GLY A 350 13.76 18.19 4.44
N VAL A 351 12.92 17.21 4.72
CA VAL A 351 11.97 17.22 5.85
C VAL A 351 12.55 16.32 6.93
N ASN A 352 12.72 16.86 8.13
CA ASN A 352 13.14 16.09 9.29
C ASN A 352 11.88 15.61 10.04
N SER A 353 11.61 14.32 9.98
CA SER A 353 10.46 13.73 10.67
C SER A 353 10.61 13.64 12.19
N GLY A 354 11.84 13.78 12.71
CA GLY A 354 12.16 13.59 14.13
C GLY A 354 12.17 12.12 14.57
N LEU A 355 11.69 11.20 13.72
CA LEU A 355 11.65 9.78 14.05
C LEU A 355 12.88 9.05 13.51
N LYS A 356 13.42 8.16 14.32
CA LYS A 356 14.58 7.33 13.96
C LYS A 356 14.16 5.86 13.89
N PRO A 357 14.89 5.03 13.12
CA PRO A 357 14.60 3.59 13.04
C PRO A 357 14.49 2.87 14.39
N SER A 358 15.19 3.36 15.42
CA SER A 358 15.12 2.78 16.77
C SER A 358 13.73 2.88 17.43
N ILE A 359 12.85 3.75 16.95
CA ILE A 359 11.49 3.92 17.51
C ILE A 359 10.64 2.66 17.34
N ALA A 360 10.93 1.84 16.32
CA ALA A 360 10.25 0.58 16.00
C ALA A 360 11.22 -0.62 16.05
N GLU A 361 12.33 -0.53 16.78
CA GLU A 361 13.31 -1.62 16.86
C GLU A 361 12.74 -2.89 17.51
N GLY A 362 11.86 -2.73 18.47
CA GLY A 362 11.19 -3.86 19.15
C GLY A 362 10.18 -4.61 18.29
N GLN A 363 9.80 -4.08 17.13
CA GLN A 363 8.86 -4.70 16.17
C GLN A 363 9.58 -5.48 15.07
N ARG A 364 10.93 -5.55 15.10
CA ARG A 364 11.76 -6.17 14.07
C ARG A 364 12.64 -7.28 14.62
N GLY A 365 12.73 -8.38 13.87
CA GLY A 365 13.64 -9.50 14.15
C GLY A 365 14.84 -9.51 13.19
N LYS A 366 15.93 -10.15 13.62
CA LYS A 366 17.13 -10.35 12.78
C LYS A 366 17.06 -11.61 11.94
N ASN A 367 16.19 -12.52 12.32
CA ASN A 367 16.01 -13.82 11.66
C ASN A 367 14.58 -13.94 11.15
N PHE A 368 14.37 -14.84 10.19
CA PHE A 368 13.03 -15.17 9.71
C PHE A 368 12.07 -15.47 10.87
N PRO A 369 10.89 -14.88 10.91
CA PRO A 369 10.25 -14.13 9.84
C PRO A 369 10.60 -12.62 9.81
N TYR A 370 11.61 -12.13 10.47
CA TYR A 370 12.11 -10.74 10.52
C TYR A 370 11.16 -9.74 11.20
N VAL A 371 9.93 -10.10 11.44
CA VAL A 371 8.89 -9.37 12.17
C VAL A 371 8.72 -9.97 13.56
N VAL A 372 7.96 -9.31 14.43
CA VAL A 372 7.71 -9.79 15.80
C VAL A 372 6.27 -10.29 15.91
N PRO A 373 6.06 -11.63 15.90
CA PRO A 373 4.74 -12.24 16.07
C PRO A 373 4.11 -11.90 17.42
N MET A 374 2.78 -11.81 17.45
CA MET A 374 1.98 -11.49 18.63
C MET A 374 1.04 -12.65 19.02
#